data_f01c6c5efb04c2178a40ff622b55284b
#
_entry.id   f01c6c5efb04c2178a40ff622b55284b
#
_cell.length_a   1.000
_cell.length_b   1.000
_cell.length_c   1.000
_cell.angle_alpha   90.00
_cell.angle_beta   90.00
_cell.angle_gamma   90.00
#
_symmetry.space_group_name_H-M   'P 1'
#
loop_
_entity.id
_entity.type
_entity.pdbx_description
1 polymer ?
#
loop_
_entity_poly.entity_id
_entity_poly.type
_entity_poly.pdbx_seq_one_letter_code
_entity_poly.pdbx_strand_id
1 'polypeptide(L)'
;MKIVLVIDQFDDANNGTTISARRFAQALKDHGNEVRVIATGKPADYKYAVRQLKLFPVVEHLLTSQGMRLAVPNKHVFEKAAAWADVVHFMMPSPLGVMGLKHVEKLGIPHTAAFHCQPENITFTLHMGNSKRVNDFVYNRFRDSFFNRFTHIHCPSNMIADQLRQHGYTAQLHVISNGISPEYTYGKREKEPWMQGFFNVLMVGRYAGEKRQDELIDACAKSRHAQEIQVILAGKGPLEKKYRKLAEKLPNPIVMQFFEPARLLEILHMADLYVHTSDAEIEAMSCMEAFACGLVPVIADSPRSATPQFALDERSLFPAGDTDALAERIDYWIEHEPERKEMERRYAESAKKYNLEQCVRQAEEMFALAIEENKHEGI
;
A
#
# COMPACT_ATOMS: atom_id res chain seq x y z
N MET A 1 4.51 -24.62 6.96
CA MET A 1 3.07 -24.67 6.64
C MET A 1 2.88 -24.66 5.13
N LYS A 2 1.77 -25.25 4.66
CA LYS A 2 1.30 -25.13 3.28
C LYS A 2 0.26 -24.02 3.19
N ILE A 3 0.62 -22.91 2.58
CA ILE A 3 -0.19 -21.68 2.56
C ILE A 3 -0.69 -21.43 1.14
N VAL A 4 -1.98 -21.17 0.98
CA VAL A 4 -2.55 -20.71 -0.28
C VAL A 4 -2.97 -19.25 -0.14
N LEU A 5 -2.39 -18.37 -0.96
CA LEU A 5 -2.82 -16.97 -1.08
C LEU A 5 -3.86 -16.83 -2.18
N VAL A 6 -4.99 -16.20 -1.89
CA VAL A 6 -6.05 -15.92 -2.88
C VAL A 6 -6.04 -14.45 -3.23
N ILE A 7 -5.66 -14.15 -4.47
CA ILE A 7 -5.58 -12.79 -5.01
C ILE A 7 -5.91 -12.78 -6.50
N ASP A 8 -6.59 -11.75 -6.98
CA ASP A 8 -7.05 -11.71 -8.38
C ASP A 8 -5.91 -11.68 -9.41
N GLN A 9 -4.84 -10.94 -9.12
CA GLN A 9 -3.63 -10.88 -9.97
C GLN A 9 -2.37 -11.00 -9.11
N PHE A 10 -1.34 -11.66 -9.66
CA PHE A 10 -0.09 -11.89 -8.94
C PHE A 10 1.15 -11.63 -9.81
N ASP A 11 1.08 -11.92 -11.10
CA ASP A 11 2.25 -11.83 -12.01
C ASP A 11 2.63 -10.37 -12.31
N ASP A 12 1.63 -9.50 -12.50
CA ASP A 12 1.82 -8.09 -12.82
C ASP A 12 1.76 -7.24 -11.53
N ALA A 13 2.90 -6.77 -11.05
CA ALA A 13 3.01 -5.95 -9.83
C ALA A 13 2.64 -4.48 -10.12
N ASN A 14 1.38 -4.23 -10.51
CA ASN A 14 0.90 -2.91 -10.95
C ASN A 14 0.24 -2.07 -9.86
N ASN A 15 0.04 -2.64 -8.67
CA ASN A 15 -0.58 -1.96 -7.53
C ASN A 15 0.02 -2.45 -6.20
N GLY A 16 -0.18 -1.67 -5.14
CA GLY A 16 0.39 -1.95 -3.81
C GLY A 16 0.02 -3.31 -3.24
N THR A 17 -1.23 -3.74 -3.40
CA THR A 17 -1.70 -5.05 -2.89
C THR A 17 -0.96 -6.21 -3.55
N THR A 18 -0.75 -6.15 -4.87
CA THR A 18 0.00 -7.19 -5.59
C THR A 18 1.49 -7.19 -5.22
N ILE A 19 2.08 -6.01 -5.06
CA ILE A 19 3.48 -5.89 -4.61
C ILE A 19 3.64 -6.50 -3.21
N SER A 20 2.75 -6.13 -2.28
CA SER A 20 2.74 -6.67 -0.92
C SER A 20 2.55 -8.19 -0.91
N ALA A 21 1.56 -8.71 -1.65
CA ALA A 21 1.32 -10.15 -1.74
C ALA A 21 2.53 -10.94 -2.27
N ARG A 22 3.26 -10.40 -3.26
CA ARG A 22 4.47 -11.04 -3.81
C ARG A 22 5.63 -11.03 -2.80
N ARG A 23 5.84 -9.91 -2.11
CA ARG A 23 6.86 -9.79 -1.06
C ARG A 23 6.57 -10.77 0.08
N PHE A 24 5.34 -10.80 0.57
CA PHE A 24 4.92 -11.75 1.60
C PHE A 24 5.07 -13.21 1.16
N ALA A 25 4.61 -13.55 -0.06
CA ALA A 25 4.74 -14.90 -0.59
C ALA A 25 6.20 -15.36 -0.67
N GLN A 26 7.11 -14.46 -1.07
CA GLN A 26 8.53 -14.76 -1.14
C GLN A 26 9.13 -14.92 0.27
N ALA A 27 8.86 -13.98 1.18
CA ALA A 27 9.37 -14.02 2.54
C ALA A 27 8.85 -15.23 3.33
N LEU A 28 7.58 -15.63 3.14
CA LEU A 28 7.04 -16.88 3.70
C LEU A 28 7.80 -18.11 3.19
N LYS A 29 8.16 -18.15 1.89
CA LYS A 29 8.98 -19.23 1.34
C LYS A 29 10.38 -19.25 1.92
N ASP A 30 11.00 -18.09 2.08
CA ASP A 30 12.33 -17.94 2.66
C ASP A 30 12.36 -18.41 4.13
N HIS A 31 11.21 -18.35 4.83
CA HIS A 31 10.99 -18.93 6.16
C HIS A 31 10.71 -20.45 6.15
N GLY A 32 10.76 -21.09 4.98
CA GLY A 32 10.58 -22.54 4.84
C GLY A 32 9.13 -23.00 4.70
N ASN A 33 8.19 -22.09 4.42
CA ASN A 33 6.82 -22.47 4.10
C ASN A 33 6.66 -22.84 2.63
N GLU A 34 5.74 -23.75 2.33
CA GLU A 34 5.28 -24.00 0.98
C GLU A 34 4.15 -23.03 0.63
N VAL A 35 4.38 -22.12 -0.31
CA VAL A 35 3.38 -21.10 -0.70
C VAL A 35 2.94 -21.30 -2.12
N ARG A 36 1.61 -21.39 -2.32
CA ARG A 36 0.94 -21.37 -3.63
C ARG A 36 -0.07 -20.25 -3.70
N VAL A 37 -0.43 -19.88 -4.92
CA VAL A 37 -1.31 -18.73 -5.15
C VAL A 37 -2.48 -19.15 -6.05
N ILE A 38 -3.69 -18.70 -5.73
CA ILE A 38 -4.82 -18.72 -6.68
C ILE A 38 -4.90 -17.32 -7.30
N ALA A 39 -4.60 -17.21 -8.61
CA ALA A 39 -4.61 -15.94 -9.33
C ALA A 39 -4.85 -16.13 -10.82
N THR A 40 -5.12 -15.00 -11.52
CA THR A 40 -5.13 -14.99 -12.99
C THR A 40 -3.73 -15.22 -13.57
N GLY A 41 -3.66 -15.55 -14.85
CA GLY A 41 -2.42 -15.71 -15.61
C GLY A 41 -2.16 -17.16 -16.04
N LYS A 42 -0.92 -17.46 -16.41
CA LYS A 42 -0.53 -18.81 -16.83
C LYS A 42 -0.35 -19.74 -15.63
N PRO A 43 -0.71 -21.03 -15.73
CA PRO A 43 -0.39 -22.02 -14.71
C PRO A 43 1.12 -22.10 -14.46
N ALA A 44 1.50 -22.32 -13.19
CA ALA A 44 2.86 -22.58 -12.76
C ALA A 44 2.82 -23.49 -11.51
N ASP A 45 3.94 -24.09 -11.13
CA ASP A 45 4.02 -24.99 -9.98
C ASP A 45 3.57 -24.35 -8.66
N TYR A 46 3.81 -23.03 -8.55
CA TYR A 46 3.40 -22.23 -7.39
C TYR A 46 2.00 -21.60 -7.56
N LYS A 47 1.30 -21.82 -8.70
CA LYS A 47 0.07 -21.08 -9.00
C LYS A 47 -1.03 -21.95 -9.58
N TYR A 48 -2.17 -21.89 -8.93
CA TYR A 48 -3.45 -22.38 -9.43
C TYR A 48 -4.11 -21.27 -10.27
N ALA A 49 -4.04 -21.39 -11.59
CA ALA A 49 -4.52 -20.36 -12.48
C ALA A 49 -6.06 -20.36 -12.59
N VAL A 50 -6.64 -19.15 -12.51
CA VAL A 50 -8.06 -18.88 -12.77
C VAL A 50 -8.20 -17.91 -13.93
N ARG A 51 -9.42 -17.87 -14.54
CA ARG A 51 -9.69 -16.98 -15.66
C ARG A 51 -9.89 -15.54 -15.18
N GLN A 52 -9.47 -14.57 -15.99
CA GLN A 52 -9.81 -13.17 -15.78
C GLN A 52 -11.32 -12.97 -16.02
N LEU A 53 -11.96 -12.21 -15.13
CA LEU A 53 -13.34 -11.77 -15.30
C LEU A 53 -13.39 -10.67 -16.38
N LYS A 54 -14.14 -10.93 -17.43
CA LYS A 54 -14.41 -9.91 -18.46
C LYS A 54 -15.59 -9.07 -18.00
N LEU A 55 -15.38 -7.77 -17.98
CA LEU A 55 -16.38 -6.77 -17.62
C LEU A 55 -16.80 -5.93 -18.83
N PHE A 56 -17.83 -5.10 -18.65
CA PHE A 56 -18.16 -4.09 -19.66
C PHE A 56 -16.96 -3.17 -19.89
N PRO A 57 -16.69 -2.75 -21.15
CA PRO A 57 -15.46 -2.03 -21.49
C PRO A 57 -15.15 -0.80 -20.62
N VAL A 58 -16.16 -0.04 -20.21
CA VAL A 58 -15.99 1.15 -19.36
C VAL A 58 -15.50 0.75 -17.96
N VAL A 59 -16.08 -0.30 -17.35
CA VAL A 59 -15.70 -0.78 -16.01
C VAL A 59 -14.33 -1.45 -16.06
N GLU A 60 -14.06 -2.22 -17.12
CA GLU A 60 -12.76 -2.86 -17.33
C GLU A 60 -11.65 -1.81 -17.51
N HIS A 61 -11.90 -0.76 -18.29
CA HIS A 61 -10.97 0.36 -18.44
C HIS A 61 -10.72 1.07 -17.09
N LEU A 62 -11.77 1.31 -16.30
CA LEU A 62 -11.64 1.93 -14.98
C LEU A 62 -10.76 1.10 -14.05
N LEU A 63 -10.99 -0.22 -13.95
CA LEU A 63 -10.20 -1.11 -13.10
C LEU A 63 -8.76 -1.24 -13.59
N THR A 64 -8.56 -1.40 -14.90
CA THR A 64 -7.21 -1.53 -15.47
C THR A 64 -6.40 -0.24 -15.34
N SER A 65 -7.04 0.93 -15.45
CA SER A 65 -6.38 2.22 -15.14
C SER A 65 -5.90 2.33 -13.70
N GLN A 66 -6.54 1.57 -12.80
CA GLN A 66 -6.14 1.42 -11.40
C GLN A 66 -5.08 0.30 -11.18
N GLY A 67 -4.63 -0.36 -12.26
CA GLY A 67 -3.75 -1.52 -12.17
C GLY A 67 -4.44 -2.77 -11.61
N MET A 68 -5.78 -2.83 -11.64
CA MET A 68 -6.56 -3.94 -11.09
C MET A 68 -7.18 -4.79 -12.20
N ARG A 69 -7.19 -6.10 -11.97
CA ARG A 69 -7.93 -7.09 -12.78
C ARG A 69 -8.68 -8.00 -11.82
N LEU A 70 -9.91 -8.36 -12.15
CA LEU A 70 -10.70 -9.30 -11.37
C LEU A 70 -10.64 -10.70 -11.97
N ALA A 71 -10.81 -11.71 -11.12
CA ALA A 71 -10.78 -13.11 -11.50
C ALA A 71 -12.14 -13.80 -11.33
N VAL A 72 -12.38 -14.83 -12.13
CA VAL A 72 -13.54 -15.71 -12.00
C VAL A 72 -13.18 -16.87 -11.08
N PRO A 73 -13.90 -17.12 -10.00
CA PRO A 73 -13.68 -18.28 -9.15
C PRO A 73 -13.96 -19.58 -9.91
N ASN A 74 -13.16 -20.61 -9.63
CA ASN A 74 -13.32 -21.94 -10.20
C ASN A 74 -13.35 -22.97 -9.06
N LYS A 75 -14.48 -23.66 -8.91
CA LYS A 75 -14.69 -24.65 -7.85
C LYS A 75 -13.57 -25.69 -7.76
N HIS A 76 -13.19 -26.31 -8.88
CA HIS A 76 -12.16 -27.35 -8.90
C HIS A 76 -10.77 -26.83 -8.53
N VAL A 77 -10.47 -25.57 -8.88
CA VAL A 77 -9.24 -24.92 -8.47
C VAL A 77 -9.20 -24.73 -6.95
N PHE A 78 -10.30 -24.24 -6.36
CA PHE A 78 -10.38 -24.08 -4.90
C PHE A 78 -10.34 -25.42 -4.17
N GLU A 79 -11.07 -26.45 -4.65
CA GLU A 79 -11.05 -27.80 -4.06
C GLU A 79 -9.62 -28.39 -4.08
N LYS A 80 -8.92 -28.27 -5.21
CA LYS A 80 -7.54 -28.76 -5.35
C LYS A 80 -6.57 -27.99 -4.46
N ALA A 81 -6.70 -26.68 -4.39
CA ALA A 81 -5.85 -25.83 -3.57
C ALA A 81 -6.08 -26.06 -2.08
N ALA A 82 -7.36 -26.15 -1.66
CA ALA A 82 -7.75 -26.41 -0.28
C ALA A 82 -7.30 -27.80 0.20
N ALA A 83 -7.43 -28.84 -0.62
CA ALA A 83 -6.95 -30.18 -0.28
C ALA A 83 -5.43 -30.27 -0.07
N TRP A 84 -4.68 -29.31 -0.58
CA TRP A 84 -3.23 -29.23 -0.39
C TRP A 84 -2.82 -28.33 0.78
N ALA A 85 -3.64 -27.33 1.14
CA ALA A 85 -3.31 -26.27 2.06
C ALA A 85 -3.52 -26.67 3.54
N ASP A 86 -2.66 -26.19 4.43
CA ASP A 86 -2.91 -26.12 5.87
C ASP A 86 -3.78 -24.88 6.21
N VAL A 87 -3.63 -23.78 5.44
CA VAL A 87 -4.40 -22.55 5.60
C VAL A 87 -4.57 -21.83 4.26
N VAL A 88 -5.73 -21.17 4.08
CA VAL A 88 -6.02 -20.33 2.90
C VAL A 88 -6.17 -18.88 3.35
N HIS A 89 -5.34 -17.98 2.80
CA HIS A 89 -5.35 -16.56 3.11
C HIS A 89 -5.91 -15.73 1.96
N PHE A 90 -6.99 -15.00 2.22
CA PHE A 90 -7.68 -14.19 1.22
C PHE A 90 -7.23 -12.73 1.30
N MET A 91 -6.70 -12.21 0.20
CA MET A 91 -6.13 -10.86 0.14
C MET A 91 -7.17 -9.76 -0.11
N MET A 92 -8.35 -10.08 -0.67
CA MET A 92 -9.33 -9.08 -1.07
C MET A 92 -10.77 -9.61 -1.07
N PRO A 93 -11.79 -8.76 -0.78
CA PRO A 93 -13.21 -9.09 -0.87
C PRO A 93 -13.73 -9.01 -2.33
N SER A 94 -12.95 -9.51 -3.28
CA SER A 94 -13.29 -9.57 -4.70
C SER A 94 -14.28 -10.71 -5.01
N PRO A 95 -14.86 -10.77 -6.21
CA PRO A 95 -15.65 -11.93 -6.64
C PRO A 95 -14.92 -13.27 -6.47
N LEU A 96 -13.61 -13.30 -6.73
CA LEU A 96 -12.77 -14.48 -6.49
C LEU A 96 -12.76 -14.84 -5.00
N GLY A 97 -12.54 -13.86 -4.11
CA GLY A 97 -12.50 -14.06 -2.66
C GLY A 97 -13.86 -14.51 -2.11
N VAL A 98 -14.91 -13.72 -2.36
CA VAL A 98 -16.26 -13.96 -1.79
C VAL A 98 -16.85 -15.32 -2.23
N MET A 99 -16.68 -15.69 -3.50
CA MET A 99 -17.20 -16.97 -4.01
C MET A 99 -16.26 -18.13 -3.68
N GLY A 100 -14.94 -17.88 -3.68
CA GLY A 100 -13.92 -18.87 -3.32
C GLY A 100 -14.03 -19.31 -1.87
N LEU A 101 -14.29 -18.38 -0.95
CA LEU A 101 -14.46 -18.65 0.47
C LEU A 101 -15.52 -19.73 0.74
N LYS A 102 -16.65 -19.72 0.01
CA LYS A 102 -17.70 -20.74 0.14
C LYS A 102 -17.21 -22.17 -0.12
N HIS A 103 -16.20 -22.33 -0.96
CA HIS A 103 -15.63 -23.65 -1.24
C HIS A 103 -14.65 -24.09 -0.15
N VAL A 104 -13.86 -23.14 0.39
CA VAL A 104 -12.91 -23.40 1.47
C VAL A 104 -13.64 -23.78 2.76
N GLU A 105 -14.69 -23.03 3.13
CA GLU A 105 -15.54 -23.33 4.30
C GLU A 105 -16.19 -24.71 4.24
N LYS A 106 -16.73 -25.08 3.07
CA LYS A 106 -17.36 -26.42 2.87
C LYS A 106 -16.39 -27.57 3.09
N LEU A 107 -15.12 -27.34 2.91
CA LEU A 107 -14.07 -28.33 3.11
C LEU A 107 -13.47 -28.27 4.52
N GLY A 108 -13.94 -27.36 5.38
CA GLY A 108 -13.46 -27.20 6.74
C GLY A 108 -11.98 -26.79 6.85
N ILE A 109 -11.43 -26.12 5.82
CA ILE A 109 -10.04 -25.71 5.81
C ILE A 109 -9.86 -24.37 6.55
N PRO A 110 -8.87 -24.26 7.45
CA PRO A 110 -8.53 -23.02 8.13
C PRO A 110 -8.34 -21.87 7.14
N HIS A 111 -8.92 -20.70 7.44
CA HIS A 111 -8.82 -19.57 6.52
C HIS A 111 -8.78 -18.24 7.26
N THR A 112 -8.05 -17.31 6.69
CA THR A 112 -7.84 -15.94 7.20
C THR A 112 -8.02 -14.95 6.07
N ALA A 113 -8.20 -13.67 6.40
CA ALA A 113 -8.29 -12.60 5.40
C ALA A 113 -7.32 -11.47 5.71
N ALA A 114 -6.97 -10.69 4.68
CA ALA A 114 -6.30 -9.41 4.82
C ALA A 114 -7.20 -8.27 4.34
N PHE A 115 -7.17 -7.15 5.05
CA PHE A 115 -7.89 -5.95 4.68
C PHE A 115 -6.98 -5.00 3.88
N HIS A 116 -6.83 -5.28 2.58
CA HIS A 116 -6.01 -4.47 1.66
C HIS A 116 -6.81 -3.57 0.72
N CYS A 117 -8.11 -3.46 0.91
CA CYS A 117 -8.99 -2.68 0.05
C CYS A 117 -9.83 -1.70 0.88
N GLN A 118 -9.28 -0.51 1.14
CA GLN A 118 -10.00 0.55 1.82
C GLN A 118 -11.13 1.08 0.92
N PRO A 119 -12.38 1.17 1.42
CA PRO A 119 -13.53 1.71 0.67
C PRO A 119 -13.27 3.06 0.04
N GLU A 120 -12.56 3.96 0.72
CA GLU A 120 -12.20 5.28 0.24
C GLU A 120 -11.45 5.21 -1.10
N ASN A 121 -10.51 4.28 -1.28
CA ASN A 121 -9.79 4.13 -2.54
C ASN A 121 -10.71 3.78 -3.72
N ILE A 122 -11.78 3.01 -3.46
CA ILE A 122 -12.80 2.70 -4.47
C ILE A 122 -13.65 3.93 -4.76
N THR A 123 -14.11 4.60 -3.72
CA THR A 123 -15.06 5.73 -3.83
C THR A 123 -14.38 6.99 -4.36
N PHE A 124 -13.08 7.21 -4.13
CA PHE A 124 -12.30 8.25 -4.80
C PHE A 124 -12.28 8.07 -6.32
N THR A 125 -12.16 6.84 -6.79
CA THR A 125 -12.23 6.53 -8.23
C THR A 125 -13.58 6.92 -8.84
N LEU A 126 -14.65 6.92 -8.05
CA LEU A 126 -16.00 7.32 -8.44
C LEU A 126 -16.31 8.79 -8.09
N HIS A 127 -15.33 9.59 -7.72
CA HIS A 127 -15.47 10.98 -7.23
C HIS A 127 -16.37 11.12 -5.98
N MET A 128 -16.49 10.06 -5.18
CA MET A 128 -17.32 10.00 -3.96
C MET A 128 -16.49 9.75 -2.70
N GLY A 129 -15.15 9.80 -2.77
CA GLY A 129 -14.24 9.47 -1.67
C GLY A 129 -14.47 10.23 -0.36
N ASN A 130 -14.99 11.45 -0.46
CA ASN A 130 -15.33 12.29 0.70
C ASN A 130 -16.71 11.99 1.31
N SER A 131 -17.49 11.09 0.71
CA SER A 131 -18.83 10.77 1.20
C SER A 131 -18.79 9.70 2.29
N LYS A 132 -18.86 10.12 3.56
CA LYS A 132 -18.90 9.19 4.70
C LYS A 132 -19.98 8.12 4.53
N ARG A 133 -21.21 8.51 4.10
CA ARG A 133 -22.31 7.56 3.93
C ARG A 133 -22.02 6.46 2.91
N VAL A 134 -21.34 6.82 1.82
CA VAL A 134 -20.98 5.85 0.77
C VAL A 134 -19.87 4.93 1.27
N ASN A 135 -18.86 5.48 1.94
CA ASN A 135 -17.79 4.68 2.53
C ASN A 135 -18.34 3.73 3.60
N ASP A 136 -19.18 4.20 4.54
CA ASP A 136 -19.82 3.37 5.56
C ASP A 136 -20.65 2.24 4.93
N PHE A 137 -21.38 2.52 3.83
CA PHE A 137 -22.11 1.48 3.09
C PHE A 137 -21.16 0.39 2.54
N VAL A 138 -20.03 0.78 1.95
CA VAL A 138 -19.07 -0.17 1.40
C VAL A 138 -18.40 -0.98 2.52
N TYR A 139 -18.02 -0.35 3.65
CA TYR A 139 -17.51 -1.06 4.84
C TYR A 139 -18.51 -2.11 5.32
N ASN A 140 -19.77 -1.73 5.52
CA ASN A 140 -20.82 -2.65 5.95
C ASN A 140 -21.05 -3.77 4.94
N ARG A 141 -21.03 -3.46 3.63
CA ARG A 141 -21.17 -4.46 2.58
C ARG A 141 -20.01 -5.48 2.58
N PHE A 142 -18.78 -5.03 2.76
CA PHE A 142 -17.60 -5.89 2.89
C PHE A 142 -17.69 -6.74 4.15
N ARG A 143 -18.05 -6.14 5.29
CA ARG A 143 -18.27 -6.86 6.53
C ARG A 143 -19.25 -8.02 6.35
N ASP A 144 -20.47 -7.72 5.90
CA ASP A 144 -21.57 -8.68 5.87
C ASP A 144 -21.40 -9.76 4.79
N SER A 145 -20.78 -9.40 3.66
CA SER A 145 -20.62 -10.36 2.55
C SER A 145 -19.36 -11.21 2.63
N PHE A 146 -18.36 -10.78 3.41
CA PHE A 146 -17.05 -11.43 3.37
C PHE A 146 -16.37 -11.47 4.74
N PHE A 147 -16.01 -10.35 5.35
CA PHE A 147 -15.08 -10.32 6.47
C PHE A 147 -15.62 -10.92 7.79
N ASN A 148 -16.92 -10.83 8.09
CA ASN A 148 -17.50 -11.46 9.28
C ASN A 148 -17.61 -13.00 9.19
N ARG A 149 -17.06 -13.58 8.14
CA ARG A 149 -16.92 -15.04 7.97
C ARG A 149 -15.53 -15.54 8.38
N PHE A 150 -14.65 -14.65 8.80
CA PHE A 150 -13.30 -14.99 9.26
C PHE A 150 -13.17 -14.75 10.76
N THR A 151 -12.44 -15.63 11.44
CA THR A 151 -12.04 -15.45 12.84
C THR A 151 -10.83 -14.51 12.96
N HIS A 152 -9.95 -14.51 11.95
CA HIS A 152 -8.72 -13.71 11.93
C HIS A 152 -8.61 -12.84 10.69
N ILE A 153 -8.37 -11.54 10.89
CA ILE A 153 -8.14 -10.57 9.81
C ILE A 153 -6.82 -9.84 10.03
N HIS A 154 -5.95 -9.89 9.04
CA HIS A 154 -4.75 -9.07 8.93
C HIS A 154 -5.12 -7.62 8.56
N CYS A 155 -4.73 -6.66 9.39
CA CYS A 155 -4.89 -5.23 9.18
C CYS A 155 -3.50 -4.59 9.02
N PRO A 156 -3.22 -3.84 7.94
CA PRO A 156 -1.88 -3.29 7.74
C PRO A 156 -1.52 -2.14 8.69
N SER A 157 -2.49 -1.57 9.40
CA SER A 157 -2.26 -0.46 10.33
C SER A 157 -3.30 -0.43 11.46
N ASN A 158 -2.96 0.26 12.56
CA ASN A 158 -3.90 0.51 13.65
C ASN A 158 -5.13 1.28 13.17
N MET A 159 -4.96 2.29 12.31
CA MET A 159 -6.05 3.07 11.74
C MET A 159 -7.08 2.16 11.04
N ILE A 160 -6.63 1.20 10.23
CA ILE A 160 -7.52 0.23 9.58
C ILE A 160 -8.21 -0.66 10.62
N ALA A 161 -7.48 -1.17 11.62
CA ALA A 161 -8.11 -1.99 12.67
C ALA A 161 -9.19 -1.21 13.42
N ASP A 162 -8.97 0.08 13.73
CA ASP A 162 -9.94 0.93 14.40
C ASP A 162 -11.16 1.22 13.50
N GLN A 163 -10.96 1.47 12.22
CA GLN A 163 -12.06 1.61 11.26
C GLN A 163 -12.92 0.33 11.21
N LEU A 164 -12.31 -0.84 11.18
CA LEU A 164 -13.05 -2.11 11.18
C LEU A 164 -13.85 -2.31 12.47
N ARG A 165 -13.26 -2.01 13.64
CA ARG A 165 -13.99 -2.04 14.93
C ARG A 165 -15.19 -1.11 14.94
N GLN A 166 -15.01 0.14 14.46
CA GLN A 166 -16.09 1.14 14.37
C GLN A 166 -17.24 0.69 13.44
N HIS A 167 -16.95 -0.12 12.43
CA HIS A 167 -17.96 -0.69 11.52
C HIS A 167 -18.48 -2.06 11.97
N GLY A 168 -18.17 -2.52 13.20
CA GLY A 168 -18.72 -3.73 13.79
C GLY A 168 -18.19 -5.04 13.18
N TYR A 169 -16.93 -5.06 12.74
CA TYR A 169 -16.25 -6.29 12.39
C TYR A 169 -15.94 -7.09 13.66
N THR A 170 -16.25 -8.38 13.68
CA THR A 170 -16.21 -9.23 14.88
C THR A 170 -14.97 -10.11 14.98
N ALA A 171 -14.19 -10.21 13.91
CA ALA A 171 -12.97 -11.01 13.87
C ALA A 171 -11.89 -10.48 14.84
N GLN A 172 -10.97 -11.34 15.23
CA GLN A 172 -9.71 -10.93 15.83
C GLN A 172 -8.87 -10.20 14.80
N LEU A 173 -8.55 -8.93 15.08
CA LEU A 173 -7.80 -8.06 14.18
C LEU A 173 -6.31 -8.10 14.54
N HIS A 174 -5.49 -8.57 13.61
CA HIS A 174 -4.04 -8.65 13.73
C HIS A 174 -3.43 -7.46 12.99
N VAL A 175 -2.84 -6.51 13.73
CA VAL A 175 -2.16 -5.37 13.12
C VAL A 175 -0.76 -5.80 12.72
N ILE A 176 -0.58 -6.06 11.44
CA ILE A 176 0.66 -6.55 10.85
C ILE A 176 1.00 -5.65 9.66
N SER A 177 2.14 -4.97 9.70
CA SER A 177 2.60 -4.14 8.59
C SER A 177 2.88 -4.97 7.33
N ASN A 178 2.72 -4.37 6.15
CA ASN A 178 3.18 -4.98 4.89
C ASN A 178 4.71 -5.13 4.82
N GLY A 179 5.42 -4.48 5.73
CA GLY A 179 6.85 -4.59 5.91
C GLY A 179 7.68 -3.82 4.89
N ILE A 180 8.90 -3.51 5.29
CA ILE A 180 9.93 -2.90 4.47
C ILE A 180 10.89 -3.98 4.04
N SER A 181 11.11 -4.13 2.72
CA SER A 181 12.09 -5.08 2.19
C SER A 181 13.51 -4.70 2.60
N PRO A 182 14.40 -5.69 2.81
CA PRO A 182 15.73 -5.47 3.40
C PRO A 182 16.66 -4.61 2.55
N GLU A 183 16.39 -4.41 1.26
CA GLU A 183 17.15 -3.53 0.39
C GLU A 183 17.00 -2.05 0.71
N TYR A 184 15.88 -1.64 1.35
CA TYR A 184 15.66 -0.24 1.76
C TYR A 184 16.35 0.03 3.08
N THR A 185 17.56 0.57 3.01
CA THR A 185 18.43 0.86 4.16
C THR A 185 18.92 2.29 4.13
N TYR A 186 19.24 2.81 5.31
CA TYR A 186 19.84 4.14 5.42
C TYR A 186 21.10 4.25 4.56
N GLY A 187 21.16 5.31 3.76
CA GLY A 187 22.30 5.61 2.92
C GLY A 187 22.07 6.86 2.08
N LYS A 188 23.17 7.47 1.64
CA LYS A 188 23.14 8.59 0.69
C LYS A 188 24.05 8.23 -0.49
N ARG A 189 23.65 8.67 -1.68
CA ARG A 189 24.43 8.58 -2.91
C ARG A 189 24.70 9.98 -3.43
N GLU A 190 25.77 10.12 -4.18
CA GLU A 190 26.06 11.35 -4.92
C GLU A 190 24.92 11.62 -5.94
N LYS A 191 24.45 12.87 -5.94
CA LYS A 191 23.39 13.31 -6.85
C LYS A 191 23.85 13.25 -8.31
N GLU A 192 23.02 12.76 -9.17
CA GLU A 192 23.24 12.83 -10.61
C GLU A 192 23.19 14.26 -11.13
N PRO A 193 23.80 14.56 -12.31
CA PRO A 193 23.91 15.93 -12.83
C PRO A 193 22.60 16.70 -12.87
N TRP A 194 21.48 16.03 -13.19
CA TRP A 194 20.15 16.67 -13.23
C TRP A 194 19.53 16.98 -11.86
N MET A 195 20.07 16.40 -10.78
CA MET A 195 19.67 16.64 -9.39
C MET A 195 20.61 17.62 -8.66
N GLN A 196 21.80 17.86 -9.23
CA GLN A 196 22.80 18.71 -8.60
C GLN A 196 22.35 20.19 -8.60
N GLY A 197 22.69 20.91 -7.56
CA GLY A 197 22.32 22.32 -7.38
C GLY A 197 20.88 22.54 -6.92
N PHE A 198 20.09 21.48 -6.77
CA PHE A 198 18.71 21.57 -6.31
C PHE A 198 18.48 20.84 -4.97
N PHE A 199 17.48 21.33 -4.24
CA PHE A 199 16.85 20.61 -3.15
C PHE A 199 15.76 19.70 -3.75
N ASN A 200 16.01 18.38 -3.76
CA ASN A 200 15.18 17.42 -4.46
C ASN A 200 14.06 16.91 -3.56
N VAL A 201 12.83 17.32 -3.84
CA VAL A 201 11.61 16.90 -3.12
C VAL A 201 10.94 15.76 -3.89
N LEU A 202 10.90 14.58 -3.29
CA LEU A 202 10.39 13.35 -3.90
C LEU A 202 9.03 12.98 -3.36
N MET A 203 8.12 12.59 -4.25
CA MET A 203 6.90 11.87 -3.92
C MET A 203 6.77 10.63 -4.81
N VAL A 204 6.51 9.48 -4.19
CA VAL A 204 6.32 8.21 -4.90
C VAL A 204 4.86 7.79 -4.84
N GLY A 205 4.25 7.54 -5.99
CA GLY A 205 2.88 7.05 -6.02
C GLY A 205 2.22 7.18 -7.38
N ARG A 206 1.12 6.44 -7.55
CA ARG A 206 0.29 6.54 -8.75
C ARG A 206 -0.32 7.94 -8.89
N TYR A 207 -0.40 8.48 -10.09
CA TYR A 207 -1.04 9.78 -10.33
C TYR A 207 -2.57 9.64 -10.33
N ALA A 208 -3.14 9.69 -9.14
CA ALA A 208 -4.55 9.45 -8.86
C ALA A 208 -5.10 10.46 -7.84
N GLY A 209 -6.41 10.60 -7.80
CA GLY A 209 -7.07 11.66 -7.03
C GLY A 209 -6.80 11.61 -5.54
N GLU A 210 -6.73 10.42 -4.97
CA GLU A 210 -6.44 10.20 -3.54
C GLU A 210 -4.99 10.52 -3.15
N LYS A 211 -4.07 10.58 -4.12
CA LYS A 211 -2.65 10.84 -3.85
C LYS A 211 -2.30 12.33 -3.75
N ARG A 212 -3.12 13.20 -4.29
CA ARG A 212 -3.02 14.66 -4.15
C ARG A 212 -1.64 15.26 -4.49
N GLN A 213 -0.99 14.76 -5.56
CA GLN A 213 0.27 15.36 -6.05
C GLN A 213 0.12 16.83 -6.46
N ASP A 214 -1.10 17.27 -6.76
CA ASP A 214 -1.42 18.68 -6.98
C ASP A 214 -1.06 19.56 -5.77
N GLU A 215 -1.26 19.08 -4.54
CA GLU A 215 -0.88 19.82 -3.32
C GLU A 215 0.63 20.03 -3.22
N LEU A 216 1.43 19.01 -3.55
CA LEU A 216 2.89 19.15 -3.57
C LEU A 216 3.34 20.16 -4.61
N ILE A 217 2.78 20.12 -5.83
CA ILE A 217 3.12 21.07 -6.90
C ILE A 217 2.77 22.50 -6.45
N ASP A 218 1.57 22.68 -5.84
CA ASP A 218 1.12 23.97 -5.34
C ASP A 218 2.01 24.51 -4.22
N ALA A 219 2.36 23.66 -3.25
CA ALA A 219 3.21 24.04 -2.13
C ALA A 219 4.62 24.45 -2.58
N CYS A 220 5.24 23.65 -3.49
CA CYS A 220 6.57 24.00 -4.01
C CYS A 220 6.57 25.31 -4.82
N ALA A 221 5.47 25.63 -5.52
CA ALA A 221 5.33 26.91 -6.20
C ALA A 221 5.19 28.11 -5.23
N LYS A 222 4.66 27.90 -4.02
CA LYS A 222 4.49 28.89 -2.96
C LYS A 222 5.70 29.03 -2.03
N SER A 223 6.59 28.04 -2.04
CA SER A 223 7.78 27.99 -1.20
C SER A 223 8.65 29.24 -1.40
N ARG A 224 9.23 29.76 -0.32
CA ARG A 224 10.26 30.83 -0.36
C ARG A 224 11.50 30.38 -1.13
N HIS A 225 11.75 29.07 -1.18
CA HIS A 225 12.87 28.43 -1.86
C HIS A 225 12.48 27.82 -3.20
N ALA A 226 11.35 28.24 -3.81
CA ALA A 226 10.85 27.66 -5.05
C ALA A 226 11.91 27.53 -6.16
N GLN A 227 12.84 28.52 -6.27
CA GLN A 227 13.93 28.51 -7.25
C GLN A 227 15.00 27.43 -6.98
N GLU A 228 15.08 26.93 -5.75
CA GLU A 228 16.05 25.92 -5.35
C GLU A 228 15.46 24.51 -5.39
N ILE A 229 14.12 24.37 -5.45
CA ILE A 229 13.42 23.09 -5.37
C ILE A 229 13.34 22.43 -6.74
N GLN A 230 13.74 21.15 -6.79
CA GLN A 230 13.44 20.23 -7.88
C GLN A 230 12.36 19.24 -7.42
N VAL A 231 11.17 19.28 -8.02
CA VAL A 231 10.09 18.33 -7.72
C VAL A 231 10.25 17.07 -8.54
N ILE A 232 10.19 15.90 -7.87
CA ILE A 232 10.26 14.58 -8.49
C ILE A 232 9.00 13.81 -8.12
N LEU A 233 8.14 13.55 -9.10
CA LEU A 233 6.99 12.66 -8.96
C LEU A 233 7.35 11.30 -9.58
N ALA A 234 7.63 10.32 -8.73
CA ALA A 234 7.97 8.97 -9.15
C ALA A 234 6.69 8.13 -9.28
N GLY A 235 6.21 7.96 -10.51
CA GLY A 235 5.01 7.21 -10.77
C GLY A 235 4.43 7.40 -12.17
N LYS A 236 3.23 6.90 -12.34
CA LYS A 236 2.40 7.08 -13.56
C LYS A 236 0.92 6.97 -13.18
N GLY A 237 0.03 7.52 -13.99
CA GLY A 237 -1.40 7.39 -13.72
C GLY A 237 -2.27 8.33 -14.55
N PRO A 238 -3.60 8.24 -14.37
CA PRO A 238 -4.55 8.96 -15.24
C PRO A 238 -4.46 10.49 -15.12
N LEU A 239 -3.92 11.03 -14.03
CA LEU A 239 -3.81 12.48 -13.81
C LEU A 239 -2.50 13.09 -14.32
N GLU A 240 -1.66 12.35 -15.04
CA GLU A 240 -0.38 12.83 -15.54
C GLU A 240 -0.49 14.15 -16.32
N LYS A 241 -1.43 14.22 -17.26
CA LYS A 241 -1.65 15.45 -18.07
C LYS A 241 -2.04 16.65 -17.20
N LYS A 242 -2.88 16.42 -16.19
CA LYS A 242 -3.27 17.46 -15.22
C LYS A 242 -2.05 17.99 -14.46
N TYR A 243 -1.23 17.08 -13.95
CA TYR A 243 -0.07 17.46 -13.14
C TYR A 243 1.04 18.13 -13.96
N ARG A 244 1.28 17.70 -15.22
CA ARG A 244 2.19 18.42 -16.12
C ARG A 244 1.74 19.87 -16.36
N LYS A 245 0.45 20.09 -16.56
CA LYS A 245 -0.11 21.45 -16.74
C LYS A 245 0.01 22.27 -15.44
N LEU A 246 -0.27 21.68 -14.29
CA LEU A 246 -0.11 22.37 -13.00
C LEU A 246 1.35 22.74 -12.73
N ALA A 247 2.29 21.92 -13.15
CA ALA A 247 3.72 22.13 -12.93
C ALA A 247 4.31 23.26 -13.79
N GLU A 248 3.60 23.81 -14.78
CA GLU A 248 4.05 24.97 -15.57
C GLU A 248 4.31 26.23 -14.71
N LYS A 249 3.73 26.27 -13.49
CA LYS A 249 3.98 27.36 -12.54
C LYS A 249 5.25 27.21 -11.71
N LEU A 250 5.89 26.03 -11.72
CA LEU A 250 7.13 25.79 -11.01
C LEU A 250 8.29 26.49 -11.73
N PRO A 251 9.23 27.13 -10.98
CA PRO A 251 10.41 27.74 -11.60
C PRO A 251 11.31 26.73 -12.30
N ASN A 252 11.43 25.52 -11.73
CA ASN A 252 12.25 24.44 -12.27
C ASN A 252 11.38 23.36 -12.93
N PRO A 253 11.83 22.73 -14.02
CA PRO A 253 11.10 21.66 -14.68
C PRO A 253 10.85 20.50 -13.72
N ILE A 254 9.59 20.05 -13.61
CA ILE A 254 9.23 18.87 -12.83
C ILE A 254 9.72 17.60 -13.50
N VAL A 255 10.25 16.66 -12.70
CA VAL A 255 10.53 15.29 -13.15
C VAL A 255 9.32 14.42 -12.86
N MET A 256 8.68 13.91 -13.91
CA MET A 256 7.54 12.99 -13.80
C MET A 256 7.86 11.72 -14.57
N GLN A 257 8.18 10.66 -13.84
CA GLN A 257 8.63 9.41 -14.42
C GLN A 257 8.30 8.21 -13.55
N PHE A 258 7.98 7.08 -14.17
CA PHE A 258 7.98 5.79 -13.50
C PHE A 258 9.41 5.25 -13.47
N PHE A 259 9.87 4.92 -12.28
CA PHE A 259 11.17 4.28 -12.07
C PHE A 259 10.97 2.80 -11.72
N GLU A 260 11.77 1.93 -12.33
CA GLU A 260 11.84 0.53 -11.90
C GLU A 260 12.40 0.43 -10.46
N PRO A 261 12.07 -0.61 -9.69
CA PRO A 261 12.39 -0.68 -8.26
C PRO A 261 13.84 -0.39 -7.89
N ALA A 262 14.80 -0.99 -8.61
CA ALA A 262 16.23 -0.75 -8.36
C ALA A 262 16.62 0.72 -8.59
N ARG A 263 16.05 1.33 -9.65
CA ARG A 263 16.29 2.74 -9.96
C ARG A 263 15.61 3.68 -8.95
N LEU A 264 14.40 3.32 -8.49
CA LEU A 264 13.70 4.09 -7.46
C LEU A 264 14.51 4.11 -6.16
N LEU A 265 15.12 3.00 -5.76
CA LEU A 265 15.99 2.93 -4.59
C LEU A 265 17.20 3.89 -4.71
N GLU A 266 17.79 4.01 -5.90
CA GLU A 266 18.86 5.00 -6.14
C GLU A 266 18.34 6.43 -5.98
N ILE A 267 17.17 6.77 -6.53
CA ILE A 267 16.55 8.10 -6.41
C ILE A 267 16.24 8.41 -4.94
N LEU A 268 15.74 7.44 -4.16
CA LEU A 268 15.50 7.59 -2.73
C LEU A 268 16.79 7.98 -1.97
N HIS A 269 17.93 7.39 -2.34
CA HIS A 269 19.22 7.72 -1.71
C HIS A 269 19.81 9.07 -2.17
N MET A 270 19.34 9.65 -3.28
CA MET A 270 19.80 10.93 -3.83
C MET A 270 18.90 12.12 -3.47
N ALA A 271 17.64 11.88 -3.13
CA ALA A 271 16.69 12.91 -2.76
C ALA A 271 17.02 13.53 -1.39
N ASP A 272 16.46 14.73 -1.13
CA ASP A 272 16.69 15.47 0.12
C ASP A 272 15.51 15.41 1.08
N LEU A 273 14.28 15.29 0.55
CA LEU A 273 13.03 15.26 1.34
C LEU A 273 12.01 14.36 0.65
N TYR A 274 11.22 13.67 1.45
CA TYR A 274 10.06 12.93 0.96
C TYR A 274 8.77 13.65 1.36
N VAL A 275 7.82 13.77 0.44
CA VAL A 275 6.50 14.34 0.73
C VAL A 275 5.41 13.32 0.43
N HIS A 276 4.41 13.24 1.30
CA HIS A 276 3.29 12.33 1.16
C HIS A 276 1.96 13.03 1.38
N THR A 277 1.34 13.48 0.30
CA THR A 277 0.10 14.27 0.32
C THR A 277 -1.17 13.43 0.26
N SER A 278 -1.06 12.10 0.33
CA SER A 278 -2.20 11.20 0.12
C SER A 278 -3.31 11.37 1.15
N ASP A 279 -4.54 11.46 0.66
CA ASP A 279 -5.76 11.63 1.43
C ASP A 279 -6.27 10.30 2.02
N ALA A 280 -6.02 9.18 1.35
CA ALA A 280 -6.40 7.84 1.79
C ALA A 280 -5.25 6.84 1.58
N GLU A 281 -4.87 6.16 2.66
CA GLU A 281 -3.82 5.14 2.67
C GLU A 281 -4.07 4.11 3.76
N ILE A 282 -3.92 2.85 3.42
CA ILE A 282 -3.98 1.76 4.41
C ILE A 282 -2.68 1.65 5.22
N GLU A 283 -1.54 2.01 4.62
CA GLU A 283 -0.23 1.98 5.28
C GLU A 283 0.84 2.87 4.61
N ALA A 284 0.75 3.15 3.29
CA ALA A 284 1.74 3.95 2.55
C ALA A 284 3.17 3.37 2.51
N MET A 285 3.33 2.18 1.91
CA MET A 285 4.64 1.51 1.79
C MET A 285 5.74 2.41 1.22
N SER A 286 5.42 3.25 0.22
CA SER A 286 6.40 4.18 -0.37
C SER A 286 6.94 5.22 0.63
N CYS A 287 6.13 5.62 1.61
CA CYS A 287 6.59 6.49 2.70
C CYS A 287 7.55 5.74 3.62
N MET A 288 7.21 4.49 3.97
CA MET A 288 8.06 3.64 4.79
C MET A 288 9.41 3.34 4.11
N GLU A 289 9.41 3.04 2.84
CA GLU A 289 10.62 2.82 2.02
C GLU A 289 11.48 4.09 1.98
N ALA A 290 10.86 5.27 1.86
CA ALA A 290 11.57 6.54 1.84
C ALA A 290 12.26 6.84 3.17
N PHE A 291 11.56 6.71 4.30
CA PHE A 291 12.20 7.00 5.59
C PHE A 291 13.18 5.88 6.02
N ALA A 292 13.02 4.65 5.55
CA ALA A 292 14.03 3.61 5.73
C ALA A 292 15.35 3.96 5.02
N CYS A 293 15.29 4.61 3.86
CA CYS A 293 16.45 5.15 3.16
C CYS A 293 17.01 6.42 3.81
N GLY A 294 16.36 6.96 4.84
CA GLY A 294 16.78 8.14 5.58
C GLY A 294 16.21 9.44 5.04
N LEU A 295 15.13 9.42 4.26
CA LEU A 295 14.42 10.67 3.92
C LEU A 295 13.48 11.06 5.04
N VAL A 296 13.53 12.33 5.45
CA VAL A 296 12.52 12.89 6.36
C VAL A 296 11.21 13.00 5.60
N PRO A 297 10.11 12.39 6.07
CA PRO A 297 8.82 12.53 5.42
C PRO A 297 8.07 13.76 5.92
N VAL A 298 7.41 14.48 5.01
CA VAL A 298 6.38 15.47 5.32
C VAL A 298 5.04 14.91 4.86
N ILE A 299 4.12 14.70 5.79
CA ILE A 299 2.95 13.84 5.63
C ILE A 299 1.66 14.64 5.85
N ALA A 300 0.69 14.47 4.95
CA ALA A 300 -0.65 15.01 5.14
C ALA A 300 -1.36 14.33 6.32
N ASP A 301 -1.80 15.12 7.29
CA ASP A 301 -2.60 14.62 8.42
C ASP A 301 -4.07 14.47 8.00
N SER A 302 -4.34 13.35 7.33
CA SER A 302 -5.69 12.98 6.88
C SER A 302 -6.27 11.88 7.78
N PRO A 303 -7.53 12.01 8.23
CA PRO A 303 -8.19 10.98 9.05
C PRO A 303 -8.48 9.68 8.28
N ARG A 304 -8.30 9.67 6.96
CA ARG A 304 -8.46 8.51 6.09
C ARG A 304 -7.15 7.83 5.73
N SER A 305 -6.03 8.36 6.23
CA SER A 305 -4.70 7.87 5.93
C SER A 305 -4.03 7.32 7.19
N ALA A 306 -3.45 6.14 7.10
CA ALA A 306 -2.62 5.59 8.16
C ALA A 306 -1.21 6.22 8.21
N THR A 307 -0.83 7.02 7.22
CA THR A 307 0.53 7.56 7.09
C THR A 307 0.95 8.48 8.25
N PRO A 308 0.06 9.30 8.86
CA PRO A 308 0.42 10.13 10.02
C PRO A 308 1.04 9.38 11.20
N GLN A 309 0.73 8.08 11.35
CA GLN A 309 1.34 7.22 12.40
C GLN A 309 2.87 7.11 12.31
N PHE A 310 3.44 7.42 11.15
CA PHE A 310 4.90 7.36 10.92
C PHE A 310 5.62 8.65 11.31
N ALA A 311 4.90 9.74 11.54
CA ALA A 311 5.51 11.01 11.96
C ALA A 311 6.16 10.85 13.34
N LEU A 312 7.46 11.19 13.43
CA LEU A 312 8.19 11.15 14.70
C LEU A 312 7.95 12.40 15.53
N ASP A 313 7.56 13.51 14.90
CA ASP A 313 7.09 14.73 15.55
C ASP A 313 6.25 15.61 14.58
N GLU A 314 5.70 16.73 15.10
CA GLU A 314 4.78 17.62 14.38
C GLU A 314 5.40 18.28 13.13
N ARG A 315 6.73 18.40 13.06
CA ARG A 315 7.43 18.99 11.90
C ARG A 315 7.29 18.14 10.65
N SER A 316 6.96 16.87 10.81
CA SER A 316 6.65 15.94 9.71
C SER A 316 5.17 15.91 9.32
N LEU A 317 4.32 16.73 9.95
CA LEU A 317 2.89 16.77 9.65
C LEU A 317 2.46 18.14 9.11
N PHE A 318 1.49 18.10 8.19
CA PHE A 318 0.74 19.29 7.76
C PHE A 318 -0.75 18.95 7.61
N PRO A 319 -1.69 19.90 7.84
CA PRO A 319 -3.11 19.64 7.64
C PRO A 319 -3.42 19.26 6.19
N ALA A 320 -4.10 18.14 5.94
CA ALA A 320 -4.44 17.70 4.60
C ALA A 320 -5.21 18.77 3.83
N GLY A 321 -4.76 19.12 2.63
CA GLY A 321 -5.34 20.18 1.80
C GLY A 321 -4.74 21.57 2.01
N ASP A 322 -3.95 21.78 3.05
CA ASP A 322 -3.29 23.06 3.34
C ASP A 322 -1.91 23.15 2.67
N THR A 323 -1.89 23.69 1.46
CA THR A 323 -0.67 23.83 0.66
C THR A 323 0.27 24.91 1.18
N ASP A 324 -0.22 25.87 1.97
CA ASP A 324 0.61 26.90 2.60
C ASP A 324 1.37 26.28 3.78
N ALA A 325 0.70 25.51 4.63
CA ALA A 325 1.34 24.75 5.69
C ALA A 325 2.35 23.73 5.13
N LEU A 326 2.04 23.05 4.02
CA LEU A 326 3.00 22.15 3.36
C LEU A 326 4.25 22.92 2.87
N ALA A 327 4.07 24.10 2.27
CA ALA A 327 5.20 24.95 1.83
C ALA A 327 6.08 25.34 3.02
N GLU A 328 5.48 25.74 4.15
CA GLU A 328 6.21 26.08 5.38
C GLU A 328 7.01 24.88 5.94
N ARG A 329 6.46 23.64 5.87
CA ARG A 329 7.19 22.44 6.29
C ARG A 329 8.38 22.14 5.37
N ILE A 330 8.21 22.28 4.06
CA ILE A 330 9.29 22.11 3.09
C ILE A 330 10.40 23.16 3.34
N ASP A 331 10.03 24.44 3.48
CA ASP A 331 10.95 25.53 3.77
C ASP A 331 11.73 25.28 5.06
N TYR A 332 11.03 24.83 6.11
CA TYR A 332 11.67 24.47 7.38
C TYR A 332 12.80 23.44 7.19
N TRP A 333 12.55 22.36 6.46
CA TRP A 333 13.56 21.32 6.26
C TRP A 333 14.68 21.73 5.30
N ILE A 334 14.48 22.74 4.45
CA ILE A 334 15.55 23.36 3.66
C ILE A 334 16.46 24.17 4.58
N GLU A 335 15.87 25.02 5.42
CA GLU A 335 16.58 25.98 6.28
C GLU A 335 17.29 25.34 7.47
N HIS A 336 16.84 24.15 7.92
CA HIS A 336 17.34 23.46 9.12
C HIS A 336 18.07 22.15 8.78
N GLU A 337 19.09 22.24 7.92
CA GLU A 337 19.85 21.06 7.48
C GLU A 337 20.42 20.20 8.62
N PRO A 338 21.02 20.76 9.70
CA PRO A 338 21.51 19.94 10.81
C PRO A 338 20.42 19.10 11.47
N GLU A 339 19.24 19.67 11.69
CA GLU A 339 18.09 18.96 12.28
C GLU A 339 17.54 17.92 11.30
N ARG A 340 17.49 18.24 10.00
CA ARG A 340 17.08 17.28 8.98
C ARG A 340 18.01 16.07 8.97
N LYS A 341 19.33 16.26 9.02
CA LYS A 341 20.29 15.15 9.07
C LYS A 341 20.18 14.30 10.32
N GLU A 342 19.82 14.87 11.45
CA GLU A 342 19.52 14.12 12.66
C GLU A 342 18.23 13.31 12.49
N MET A 343 17.18 13.94 11.97
CA MET A 343 15.89 13.26 11.73
C MET A 343 15.99 12.16 10.68
N GLU A 344 16.81 12.29 9.65
CA GLU A 344 17.10 11.24 8.68
C GLU A 344 17.53 9.94 9.37
N ARG A 345 18.44 10.02 10.35
CA ARG A 345 18.91 8.85 11.12
C ARG A 345 17.81 8.29 12.01
N ARG A 346 17.05 9.15 12.69
CA ARG A 346 15.95 8.74 13.58
C ARG A 346 14.84 8.03 12.79
N TYR A 347 14.51 8.52 11.61
CA TYR A 347 13.54 7.88 10.72
C TYR A 347 14.01 6.52 10.23
N ALA A 348 15.26 6.43 9.79
CA ALA A 348 15.85 5.14 9.39
C ALA A 348 15.89 4.12 10.55
N GLU A 349 16.17 4.57 11.78
CA GLU A 349 16.10 3.70 12.96
C GLU A 349 14.66 3.25 13.24
N SER A 350 13.70 4.15 13.12
CA SER A 350 12.28 3.84 13.32
C SER A 350 11.75 2.82 12.31
N ALA A 351 12.31 2.79 11.11
CA ALA A 351 11.97 1.84 10.04
C ALA A 351 12.18 0.38 10.45
N LYS A 352 13.11 0.10 11.36
CA LYS A 352 13.39 -1.27 11.83
C LYS A 352 12.18 -1.96 12.45
N LYS A 353 11.21 -1.21 12.97
CA LYS A 353 9.95 -1.73 13.51
C LYS A 353 9.07 -2.40 12.44
N TYR A 354 9.29 -2.03 11.19
CA TYR A 354 8.52 -2.49 10.03
C TYR A 354 9.32 -3.45 9.16
N ASN A 355 10.31 -4.13 9.72
CA ASN A 355 11.10 -5.13 9.02
C ASN A 355 10.21 -6.25 8.48
N LEU A 356 10.33 -6.56 7.19
CA LEU A 356 9.49 -7.56 6.50
C LEU A 356 9.55 -8.93 7.16
N GLU A 357 10.72 -9.37 7.62
CA GLU A 357 10.90 -10.66 8.28
C GLU A 357 10.06 -10.77 9.56
N GLN A 358 10.06 -9.71 10.38
CA GLN A 358 9.24 -9.66 11.60
C GLN A 358 7.74 -9.65 11.26
N CYS A 359 7.33 -8.90 10.24
CA CYS A 359 5.93 -8.85 9.81
C CYS A 359 5.46 -10.23 9.31
N VAL A 360 6.30 -10.95 8.58
CA VAL A 360 6.01 -12.30 8.11
C VAL A 360 5.87 -13.28 9.28
N ARG A 361 6.72 -13.22 10.31
CA ARG A 361 6.55 -14.04 11.53
C ARG A 361 5.22 -13.80 12.22
N GLN A 362 4.79 -12.54 12.34
CA GLN A 362 3.47 -12.21 12.90
C GLN A 362 2.32 -12.79 12.05
N ALA A 363 2.46 -12.80 10.73
CA ALA A 363 1.47 -13.44 9.85
C ALA A 363 1.48 -14.97 10.02
N GLU A 364 2.64 -15.60 10.18
CA GLU A 364 2.76 -17.03 10.47
C GLU A 364 2.10 -17.39 11.81
N GLU A 365 2.25 -16.56 12.84
CA GLU A 365 1.56 -16.72 14.13
C GLU A 365 0.04 -16.65 13.95
N MET A 366 -0.47 -15.68 13.19
CA MET A 366 -1.91 -15.59 12.87
C MET A 366 -2.40 -16.85 12.11
N PHE A 367 -1.63 -17.36 11.14
CA PHE A 367 -1.99 -18.58 10.42
C PHE A 367 -2.00 -19.80 11.34
N ALA A 368 -1.01 -19.92 12.24
CA ALA A 368 -0.93 -21.00 13.20
C ALA A 368 -2.13 -20.99 14.16
N LEU A 369 -2.54 -19.82 14.65
CA LEU A 369 -3.76 -19.66 15.49
C LEU A 369 -5.01 -20.14 14.73
N ALA A 370 -5.21 -19.71 13.49
CA ALA A 370 -6.35 -20.14 12.69
C ALA A 370 -6.38 -21.65 12.45
N ILE A 371 -5.22 -22.28 12.27
CA ILE A 371 -5.09 -23.73 12.12
C ILE A 371 -5.44 -24.44 13.43
N GLU A 372 -4.99 -23.93 14.58
CA GLU A 372 -5.24 -24.52 15.88
C GLU A 372 -6.72 -24.44 16.27
N GLU A 373 -7.33 -23.26 16.15
CA GLU A 373 -8.74 -23.04 16.49
C GLU A 373 -9.66 -23.92 15.61
N ASN A 374 -9.37 -24.03 14.31
CA ASN A 374 -10.17 -24.87 13.42
C ASN A 374 -10.15 -26.36 13.80
N LYS A 375 -9.07 -26.86 14.42
CA LYS A 375 -8.99 -28.23 14.92
C LYS A 375 -9.92 -28.45 16.13
N HIS A 376 -10.11 -27.42 16.94
CA HIS A 376 -10.98 -27.49 18.14
C HIS A 376 -12.46 -27.33 17.80
N GLU A 377 -12.83 -26.65 16.72
CA GLU A 377 -14.21 -26.54 16.25
C GLU A 377 -14.71 -27.80 15.49
N GLY A 378 -13.79 -28.63 15.03
CA GLY A 378 -14.09 -29.90 14.30
C GLY A 378 -14.28 -31.13 15.19
N ILE A 379 -14.23 -30.97 16.53
CA ILE A 379 -14.52 -31.99 17.54
C ILE A 379 -15.88 -31.70 18.17
#